data_c5ceb0082b7cd3d71a4e393a40ad7b7e
#
_entry.id   c5ceb0082b7cd3d71a4e393a40ad7b7e
#
_cell.length_a   1.000
_cell.length_b   1.000
_cell.length_c   1.000
_cell.angle_alpha   90.00
_cell.angle_beta   90.00
_cell.angle_gamma   90.00
#
_symmetry.space_group_name_H-M   'P 1'
#
loop_
_entity.id
_entity.type
_entity.pdbx_description
1 polymer ?
#
loop_
_entity_poly.entity_id
_entity_poly.type
_entity_poly.pdbx_seq_one_letter_code
_entity_poly.pdbx_strand_id
1 'polypeptide(L)'
;CGIVGYTNAGKSTLLNYLTGAGILAENKLFATLDPTTRQFTTPSGTKILLTDTVGFIRNLPHHLIKAFKSTLDEAVYSDVLLIVIDASDPEFTEQAQVTTNLLEELGATGKPTIYVFNKCDACTDLDALIHMRSLASASNTEVVFISAKTGAGCDKLIEVVERIANAGKRRVKLFIPPEEGAVTGIIYKDGDDVTVDYREDGIYVEVVADDKLYAKIKKYIVEE
;
A
#
# COMPACT_ATOMS: atom_id res chain seq x y z
N CYS A 1 2.11 1.63 -2.70
CA CYS A 1 1.53 1.93 -1.39
C CYS A 1 2.28 3.08 -0.73
N GLY A 2 1.59 4.14 -0.34
CA GLY A 2 2.15 5.24 0.45
C GLY A 2 2.01 4.98 1.95
N ILE A 3 3.12 5.06 2.69
CA ILE A 3 3.11 4.95 4.15
C ILE A 3 3.07 6.36 4.73
N VAL A 4 1.96 6.71 5.36
CA VAL A 4 1.70 8.04 5.93
C VAL A 4 1.37 7.92 7.42
N GLY A 5 1.46 9.01 8.15
CA GLY A 5 1.11 9.03 9.58
C GLY A 5 1.94 10.01 10.36
N TYR A 6 1.62 10.14 11.62
CA TYR A 6 2.26 11.09 12.51
C TYR A 6 3.77 10.81 12.67
N THR A 7 4.56 11.83 13.04
CA THR A 7 5.98 11.61 13.36
C THR A 7 6.11 10.58 14.47
N ASN A 8 7.14 9.75 14.37
CA ASN A 8 7.43 8.69 15.35
C ASN A 8 6.34 7.59 15.48
N ALA A 9 5.35 7.51 14.59
CA ALA A 9 4.38 6.41 14.57
C ALA A 9 5.01 5.07 14.14
N GLY A 10 6.25 5.07 13.66
CA GLY A 10 7.01 3.87 13.28
C GLY A 10 6.94 3.51 11.79
N LYS A 11 6.71 4.48 10.91
CA LYS A 11 6.64 4.29 9.45
C LYS A 11 7.91 3.68 8.87
N SER A 12 9.07 4.30 9.14
CA SER A 12 10.37 3.81 8.67
C SER A 12 10.74 2.45 9.29
N THR A 13 10.31 2.19 10.53
CA THR A 13 10.46 0.87 11.16
C THR A 13 9.65 -0.18 10.42
N LEU A 14 8.42 0.15 10.04
CA LEU A 14 7.55 -0.74 9.26
C LEU A 14 8.14 -1.00 7.88
N LEU A 15 8.60 0.04 7.17
CA LEU A 15 9.27 -0.10 5.88
C LEU A 15 10.48 -1.04 5.99
N ASN A 16 11.34 -0.84 6.99
CA ASN A 16 12.51 -1.69 7.25
C ASN A 16 12.13 -3.15 7.50
N TYR A 17 11.11 -3.37 8.33
CA TYR A 17 10.64 -4.72 8.63
C TYR A 17 10.17 -5.44 7.36
N LEU A 18 9.31 -4.79 6.57
CA LEU A 18 8.72 -5.40 5.38
C LEU A 18 9.74 -5.64 4.26
N THR A 19 10.73 -4.75 4.11
CA THR A 19 11.68 -4.81 2.99
C THR A 19 13.03 -5.43 3.35
N GLY A 20 13.29 -5.71 4.64
CA GLY A 20 14.61 -6.14 5.13
C GLY A 20 15.69 -5.06 4.98
N ALA A 21 15.32 -3.81 4.70
CA ALA A 21 16.25 -2.71 4.51
C ALA A 21 16.68 -2.13 5.87
N GLY A 22 17.99 -2.02 6.11
CA GLY A 22 18.54 -1.44 7.34
C GLY A 22 18.57 0.09 7.33
N ILE A 23 17.44 0.75 7.03
CA ILE A 23 17.35 2.22 7.06
C ILE A 23 17.37 2.68 8.52
N LEU A 24 18.13 3.75 8.81
CA LEU A 24 18.15 4.37 10.14
C LEU A 24 16.74 4.84 10.53
N ALA A 25 16.08 4.05 11.37
CA ALA A 25 14.84 4.45 12.02
C ALA A 25 15.21 5.21 13.30
N GLU A 26 15.27 6.52 13.22
CA GLU A 26 15.59 7.36 14.39
C GLU A 26 14.31 7.84 15.07
N ASN A 27 14.29 7.84 16.41
CA ASN A 27 13.23 8.44 17.22
C ASN A 27 13.38 9.98 17.25
N LYS A 28 13.39 10.61 16.06
CA LYS A 28 13.50 12.06 15.91
C LYS A 28 12.35 12.60 15.08
N LEU A 29 11.92 13.81 15.39
CA LEU A 29 10.99 14.56 14.55
C LEU A 29 11.61 14.72 13.16
N PHE A 30 10.84 14.41 12.10
CA PHE A 30 11.30 14.48 10.70
C PHE A 30 12.52 13.61 10.40
N ALA A 31 12.56 12.39 10.94
CA ALA A 31 13.63 11.43 10.65
C ALA A 31 13.74 11.11 9.15
N THR A 32 12.61 11.16 8.43
CA THR A 32 12.53 11.03 6.98
C THR A 32 12.17 12.40 6.38
N LEU A 33 13.10 13.04 5.67
CA LEU A 33 12.86 14.29 4.93
C LEU A 33 12.61 14.04 3.45
N ASP A 34 13.29 13.04 2.86
CA ASP A 34 13.11 12.62 1.48
C ASP A 34 12.33 11.31 1.44
N PRO A 35 11.35 11.17 0.54
CA PRO A 35 10.59 9.93 0.42
C PRO A 35 11.53 8.77 0.04
N THR A 36 11.38 7.68 0.74
CA THR A 36 12.17 6.47 0.46
C THR A 36 11.26 5.39 -0.08
N THR A 37 11.43 5.06 -1.37
CA THR A 37 10.69 3.99 -2.02
C THR A 37 11.50 2.70 -2.05
N ARG A 38 10.87 1.59 -1.67
CA ARG A 38 11.44 0.24 -1.71
C ARG A 38 10.45 -0.75 -2.30
N GLN A 39 10.97 -1.68 -3.06
CA GLN A 39 10.19 -2.83 -3.52
C GLN A 39 10.14 -3.88 -2.43
N PHE A 40 8.95 -4.36 -2.18
CA PHE A 40 8.66 -5.52 -1.34
C PHE A 40 7.98 -6.58 -2.21
N THR A 41 8.38 -7.84 -2.07
CA THR A 41 7.70 -8.97 -2.74
C THR A 41 7.01 -9.78 -1.67
N THR A 42 5.70 -9.94 -1.80
CA THR A 42 4.91 -10.73 -0.87
C THR A 42 5.22 -12.21 -0.97
N PRO A 43 4.86 -13.04 0.00
CA PRO A 43 5.05 -14.49 -0.07
C PRO A 43 4.38 -15.15 -1.29
N SER A 44 3.30 -14.57 -1.83
CA SER A 44 2.62 -15.04 -3.05
C SER A 44 3.29 -14.57 -4.35
N GLY A 45 4.33 -13.72 -4.26
CA GLY A 45 5.05 -13.19 -5.41
C GLY A 45 4.57 -11.83 -5.91
N THR A 46 3.54 -11.23 -5.31
CA THR A 46 3.07 -9.90 -5.68
C THR A 46 4.13 -8.84 -5.35
N LYS A 47 4.52 -8.02 -6.33
CA LYS A 47 5.48 -6.94 -6.15
C LYS A 47 4.76 -5.65 -5.76
N ILE A 48 5.16 -5.07 -4.64
CA ILE A 48 4.58 -3.85 -4.08
C ILE A 48 5.68 -2.82 -3.90
N LEU A 49 5.47 -1.59 -4.35
CA LEU A 49 6.31 -0.46 -4.02
C LEU A 49 5.77 0.19 -2.74
N LEU A 50 6.62 0.29 -1.72
CA LEU A 50 6.34 0.94 -0.44
C LEU A 50 7.14 2.23 -0.38
N THR A 51 6.46 3.34 -0.18
CA THR A 51 7.09 4.66 -0.05
C THR A 51 6.85 5.22 1.35
N ASP A 52 7.92 5.38 2.12
CA ASP A 52 7.89 6.10 3.40
C ASP A 52 7.87 7.60 3.13
N THR A 53 6.96 8.30 3.79
CA THR A 53 6.78 9.75 3.64
C THR A 53 7.18 10.50 4.90
N VAL A 54 7.26 11.83 4.79
CA VAL A 54 7.49 12.70 5.94
C VAL A 54 6.38 12.51 6.97
N GLY A 55 6.76 12.41 8.26
CA GLY A 55 5.79 12.32 9.35
C GLY A 55 5.05 13.63 9.59
N PHE A 56 3.74 13.53 9.81
CA PHE A 56 2.90 14.67 10.16
C PHE A 56 3.12 15.10 11.61
N ILE A 57 2.94 16.40 11.86
CA ILE A 57 2.94 17.00 13.21
C ILE A 57 1.71 17.87 13.39
N ARG A 58 1.34 18.11 14.66
CA ARG A 58 0.29 19.11 14.99
C ARG A 58 0.68 20.49 14.48
N ASN A 59 -0.30 21.25 14.03
CA ASN A 59 -0.14 22.62 13.60
C ASN A 59 1.01 22.80 12.60
N LEU A 60 1.07 21.94 11.57
CA LEU A 60 2.05 22.07 10.51
C LEU A 60 1.90 23.48 9.89
N PRO A 61 2.88 24.37 10.00
CA PRO A 61 2.77 25.70 9.43
C PRO A 61 2.51 25.63 7.92
N HIS A 62 1.61 26.43 7.38
CA HIS A 62 1.24 26.39 5.95
C HIS A 62 2.42 26.51 4.99
N HIS A 63 3.49 27.21 5.38
CA HIS A 63 4.71 27.28 4.56
C HIS A 63 5.46 25.95 4.52
N LEU A 64 5.39 25.12 5.58
CA LEU A 64 5.97 23.77 5.59
C LEU A 64 5.11 22.79 4.81
N ILE A 65 3.79 22.93 4.79
CA ILE A 65 2.91 22.13 3.90
C ILE A 65 3.35 22.31 2.45
N LYS A 66 3.63 23.56 2.03
CA LYS A 66 4.14 23.82 0.68
C LYS A 66 5.53 23.23 0.44
N ALA A 67 6.43 23.26 1.42
CA ALA A 67 7.76 22.68 1.33
C ALA A 67 7.72 21.15 1.23
N PHE A 68 6.81 20.51 1.96
CA PHE A 68 6.64 19.05 1.95
C PHE A 68 5.67 18.55 0.88
N LYS A 69 5.10 19.44 0.06
CA LYS A 69 4.12 19.05 -0.95
C LYS A 69 4.66 17.95 -1.87
N SER A 70 5.90 18.07 -2.33
CA SER A 70 6.52 17.07 -3.22
C SER A 70 6.67 15.69 -2.56
N THR A 71 6.94 15.64 -1.25
CA THR A 71 7.04 14.38 -0.50
C THR A 71 5.67 13.80 -0.17
N LEU A 72 4.65 14.66 -0.03
CA LEU A 72 3.26 14.28 0.19
C LEU A 72 2.55 13.90 -1.13
N ASP A 73 3.03 14.42 -2.26
CA ASP A 73 2.55 14.03 -3.59
C ASP A 73 2.72 12.52 -3.82
N GLU A 74 3.72 11.88 -3.22
CA GLU A 74 3.89 10.41 -3.26
C GLU A 74 2.69 9.68 -2.63
N ALA A 75 2.10 10.22 -1.55
CA ALA A 75 0.87 9.69 -0.98
C ALA A 75 -0.32 9.91 -1.91
N VAL A 76 -0.36 11.08 -2.59
CA VAL A 76 -1.43 11.41 -3.55
C VAL A 76 -1.38 10.48 -4.77
N TYR A 77 -0.22 10.07 -5.24
CA TYR A 77 -0.07 9.19 -6.41
C TYR A 77 -0.08 7.70 -6.09
N SER A 78 -0.01 7.31 -4.81
CA SER A 78 -0.06 5.91 -4.42
C SER A 78 -1.45 5.30 -4.67
N ASP A 79 -1.51 4.01 -4.99
CA ASP A 79 -2.76 3.27 -5.22
C ASP A 79 -3.44 2.87 -3.90
N VAL A 80 -2.65 2.69 -2.84
CA VAL A 80 -3.11 2.28 -1.51
C VAL A 80 -2.41 3.14 -0.46
N LEU A 81 -3.13 3.58 0.57
CA LEU A 81 -2.58 4.33 1.70
C LEU A 81 -2.52 3.44 2.95
N LEU A 82 -1.36 3.44 3.61
CA LEU A 82 -1.15 2.87 4.93
C LEU A 82 -1.04 4.01 5.95
N ILE A 83 -2.10 4.27 6.70
CA ILE A 83 -2.09 5.30 7.77
C ILE A 83 -1.56 4.64 9.04
N VAL A 84 -0.30 4.90 9.37
CA VAL A 84 0.36 4.34 10.55
C VAL A 84 0.11 5.21 11.77
N ILE A 85 -0.45 4.60 12.81
CA ILE A 85 -0.86 5.23 14.06
C ILE A 85 -0.11 4.56 15.21
N ASP A 86 0.41 5.34 16.15
CA ASP A 86 1.00 4.83 17.38
C ASP A 86 -0.08 4.44 18.38
N ALA A 87 -0.35 3.14 18.52
CA ALA A 87 -1.38 2.63 19.42
C ALA A 87 -1.03 2.80 20.91
N SER A 88 0.23 3.10 21.23
CA SER A 88 0.68 3.35 22.61
C SER A 88 0.55 4.83 23.04
N ASP A 89 0.27 5.72 22.09
CA ASP A 89 0.11 7.16 22.37
C ASP A 89 -1.35 7.43 22.80
N PRO A 90 -1.60 8.06 23.96
CA PRO A 90 -2.96 8.37 24.40
C PRO A 90 -3.71 9.33 23.45
N GLU A 91 -2.99 10.09 22.62
CA GLU A 91 -3.56 11.03 21.65
C GLU A 91 -3.77 10.41 20.25
N PHE A 92 -3.66 9.08 20.10
CA PHE A 92 -3.70 8.37 18.81
C PHE A 92 -4.93 8.74 17.96
N THR A 93 -6.09 8.95 18.59
CA THR A 93 -7.33 9.31 17.89
C THR A 93 -7.21 10.68 17.22
N GLU A 94 -6.65 11.65 17.93
CA GLU A 94 -6.44 13.00 17.40
C GLU A 94 -5.39 12.99 16.29
N GLN A 95 -4.30 12.23 16.47
CA GLN A 95 -3.25 12.08 15.45
C GLN A 95 -3.79 11.42 14.17
N ALA A 96 -4.67 10.42 14.31
CA ALA A 96 -5.36 9.81 13.18
C ALA A 96 -6.23 10.81 12.43
N GLN A 97 -7.01 11.62 13.16
CA GLN A 97 -7.87 12.64 12.57
C GLN A 97 -7.07 13.72 11.85
N VAL A 98 -5.98 14.22 12.45
CA VAL A 98 -5.08 15.20 11.81
C VAL A 98 -4.50 14.63 10.52
N THR A 99 -4.07 13.38 10.53
CA THR A 99 -3.54 12.69 9.35
C THR A 99 -4.59 12.60 8.25
N THR A 100 -5.81 12.18 8.58
CA THR A 100 -6.91 12.03 7.62
C THR A 100 -7.31 13.37 7.02
N ASN A 101 -7.50 14.41 7.83
CA ASN A 101 -7.85 15.74 7.35
C ASN A 101 -6.80 16.30 6.38
N LEU A 102 -5.51 16.10 6.69
CA LEU A 102 -4.44 16.55 5.81
C LEU A 102 -4.40 15.79 4.48
N LEU A 103 -4.67 14.49 4.48
CA LEU A 103 -4.79 13.70 3.26
C LEU A 103 -5.98 14.16 2.40
N GLU A 104 -7.09 14.57 3.02
CA GLU A 104 -8.24 15.17 2.34
C GLU A 104 -7.87 16.51 1.70
N GLU A 105 -7.20 17.41 2.43
CA GLU A 105 -6.70 18.70 1.92
C GLU A 105 -5.74 18.53 0.74
N LEU A 106 -4.95 17.45 0.72
CA LEU A 106 -4.03 17.12 -0.37
C LEU A 106 -4.71 16.44 -1.56
N GLY A 107 -6.00 16.11 -1.45
CA GLY A 107 -6.73 15.40 -2.49
C GLY A 107 -6.41 13.90 -2.59
N ALA A 108 -5.84 13.32 -1.55
CA ALA A 108 -5.54 11.88 -1.46
C ALA A 108 -6.76 11.05 -1.00
N THR A 109 -7.95 11.42 -1.45
CA THR A 109 -9.22 10.76 -1.12
C THR A 109 -9.63 9.72 -2.15
N GLY A 110 -10.58 8.85 -1.78
CA GLY A 110 -11.17 7.87 -2.71
C GLY A 110 -10.27 6.67 -3.01
N LYS A 111 -9.18 6.51 -2.27
CA LYS A 111 -8.24 5.38 -2.39
C LYS A 111 -8.48 4.35 -1.32
N PRO A 112 -8.20 3.07 -1.59
CA PRO A 112 -8.11 2.06 -0.56
C PRO A 112 -7.16 2.50 0.55
N THR A 113 -7.65 2.53 1.77
CA THR A 113 -6.90 2.99 2.95
C THR A 113 -6.93 1.94 4.04
N ILE A 114 -5.76 1.65 4.61
CA ILE A 114 -5.58 0.73 5.72
C ILE A 114 -5.09 1.53 6.93
N TYR A 115 -5.81 1.48 8.02
CA TYR A 115 -5.35 2.02 9.30
C TYR A 115 -4.48 0.97 10.00
N VAL A 116 -3.22 1.31 10.19
CA VAL A 116 -2.21 0.42 10.79
C VAL A 116 -1.88 0.91 12.18
N PHE A 117 -2.51 0.31 13.19
CA PHE A 117 -2.20 0.58 14.60
C PHE A 117 -0.92 -0.15 14.97
N ASN A 118 0.16 0.63 15.05
CA ASN A 118 1.50 0.13 15.34
C ASN A 118 1.84 0.27 16.84
N LYS A 119 2.92 -0.36 17.25
CA LYS A 119 3.43 -0.41 18.64
C LYS A 119 2.47 -1.08 19.62
N CYS A 120 1.68 -2.05 19.16
CA CYS A 120 0.77 -2.82 20.03
C CYS A 120 1.51 -3.59 21.14
N ASP A 121 2.81 -3.85 20.99
CA ASP A 121 3.67 -4.41 22.03
C ASP A 121 3.87 -3.47 23.24
N ALA A 122 3.69 -2.17 23.03
CA ALA A 122 3.81 -1.14 24.07
C ALA A 122 2.46 -0.60 24.54
N CYS A 123 1.35 -1.00 23.90
CA CYS A 123 0.01 -0.60 24.29
C CYS A 123 -0.42 -1.36 25.53
N THR A 124 -0.73 -0.63 26.61
CA THR A 124 -1.20 -1.20 27.89
C THR A 124 -2.71 -1.12 28.04
N ASP A 125 -3.38 -0.35 27.19
CA ASP A 125 -4.83 -0.14 27.20
C ASP A 125 -5.53 -1.04 26.19
N LEU A 126 -5.97 -2.22 26.66
CA LEU A 126 -6.72 -3.17 25.84
C LEU A 126 -8.10 -2.64 25.44
N ASP A 127 -8.73 -1.84 26.29
CA ASP A 127 -10.05 -1.27 25.99
C ASP A 127 -9.97 -0.27 24.85
N ALA A 128 -8.89 0.53 24.77
CA ALA A 128 -8.61 1.40 23.64
C ALA A 128 -8.47 0.62 22.33
N LEU A 129 -7.74 -0.49 22.32
CA LEU A 129 -7.60 -1.36 21.14
C LEU A 129 -8.94 -1.97 20.70
N ILE A 130 -9.76 -2.41 21.65
CA ILE A 130 -11.10 -2.94 21.36
C ILE A 130 -11.99 -1.84 20.77
N HIS A 131 -11.94 -0.65 21.33
CA HIS A 131 -12.70 0.50 20.84
C HIS A 131 -12.30 0.89 19.41
N MET A 132 -11.00 0.96 19.12
CA MET A 132 -10.48 1.22 17.76
C MET A 132 -10.99 0.18 16.77
N ARG A 133 -10.95 -1.10 17.13
CA ARG A 133 -11.45 -2.20 16.30
C ARG A 133 -12.95 -2.08 16.02
N SER A 134 -13.71 -1.68 17.01
CA SER A 134 -15.16 -1.46 16.88
C SER A 134 -15.49 -0.31 15.94
N LEU A 135 -14.80 0.82 16.06
CA LEU A 135 -14.97 1.99 15.18
C LEU A 135 -14.63 1.65 13.72
N ALA A 136 -13.57 0.90 13.52
CA ALA A 136 -13.15 0.45 12.20
C ALA A 136 -14.18 -0.46 11.53
N SER A 137 -14.71 -1.41 12.28
CA SER A 137 -15.74 -2.32 11.77
C SER A 137 -17.03 -1.58 11.38
N ALA A 138 -17.37 -0.51 12.11
CA ALA A 138 -18.54 0.32 11.81
C ALA A 138 -18.37 1.17 10.54
N SER A 139 -17.13 1.56 10.19
CA SER A 139 -16.83 2.40 9.02
C SER A 139 -16.52 1.61 7.74
N ASN A 140 -16.58 0.28 7.76
CA ASN A 140 -16.14 -0.60 6.67
C ASN A 140 -14.70 -0.30 6.19
N THR A 141 -13.85 0.11 7.12
CA THR A 141 -12.46 0.49 6.86
C THR A 141 -11.53 -0.65 7.28
N GLU A 142 -10.53 -0.92 6.48
CA GLU A 142 -9.51 -1.93 6.81
C GLU A 142 -8.64 -1.44 7.97
N VAL A 143 -8.54 -2.27 9.01
CA VAL A 143 -7.73 -1.99 10.20
C VAL A 143 -6.87 -3.18 10.55
N VAL A 144 -5.60 -2.93 10.80
CA VAL A 144 -4.64 -3.94 11.22
C VAL A 144 -3.85 -3.46 12.43
N PHE A 145 -3.68 -4.34 13.40
CA PHE A 145 -2.89 -4.11 14.61
C PHE A 145 -1.56 -4.81 14.49
N ILE A 146 -0.45 -4.08 14.65
CA ILE A 146 0.89 -4.60 14.46
C ILE A 146 1.86 -4.13 15.54
N SER A 147 2.99 -4.80 15.61
CA SER A 147 4.23 -4.24 16.14
C SER A 147 5.32 -4.36 15.07
N ALA A 148 5.66 -3.27 14.43
CA ALA A 148 6.74 -3.25 13.45
C ALA A 148 8.10 -3.60 14.07
N LYS A 149 8.24 -3.45 15.40
CA LYS A 149 9.44 -3.81 16.17
C LYS A 149 9.60 -5.31 16.32
N THR A 150 8.51 -6.03 16.60
CA THR A 150 8.55 -7.48 16.87
C THR A 150 8.10 -8.32 15.68
N GLY A 151 7.46 -7.71 14.69
CA GLY A 151 6.84 -8.37 13.55
C GLY A 151 5.42 -8.87 13.80
N ALA A 152 4.93 -8.80 15.03
CA ALA A 152 3.59 -9.27 15.36
C ALA A 152 2.53 -8.55 14.49
N GLY A 153 1.62 -9.30 13.88
CA GLY A 153 0.55 -8.79 13.02
C GLY A 153 0.98 -8.30 11.63
N CYS A 154 2.27 -8.26 11.32
CA CYS A 154 2.75 -7.82 10.00
C CYS A 154 2.34 -8.77 8.87
N ASP A 155 2.25 -10.07 9.14
CA ASP A 155 1.75 -11.04 8.15
C ASP A 155 0.30 -10.70 7.74
N LYS A 156 -0.53 -10.32 8.72
CA LYS A 156 -1.90 -9.89 8.44
C LYS A 156 -1.97 -8.60 7.64
N LEU A 157 -1.07 -7.65 7.90
CA LEU A 157 -0.96 -6.44 7.10
C LEU A 157 -0.60 -6.78 5.65
N ILE A 158 0.36 -7.69 5.43
CA ILE A 158 0.76 -8.14 4.09
C ILE A 158 -0.43 -8.75 3.35
N GLU A 159 -1.19 -9.66 3.99
CA GLU A 159 -2.39 -10.27 3.40
C GLU A 159 -3.43 -9.21 2.97
N VAL A 160 -3.68 -8.19 3.82
CA VAL A 160 -4.65 -7.14 3.52
C VAL A 160 -4.16 -6.27 2.36
N VAL A 161 -2.89 -5.84 2.37
CA VAL A 161 -2.30 -5.05 1.29
C VAL A 161 -2.35 -5.83 -0.02
N GLU A 162 -1.99 -7.11 0.00
CA GLU A 162 -2.00 -7.96 -1.18
C GLU A 162 -3.41 -8.15 -1.74
N ARG A 163 -4.38 -8.41 -0.89
CA ARG A 163 -5.80 -8.52 -1.29
C ARG A 163 -6.28 -7.24 -1.98
N ILE A 164 -5.93 -6.07 -1.44
CA ILE A 164 -6.30 -4.79 -2.04
C ILE A 164 -5.53 -4.54 -3.34
N ALA A 165 -4.23 -4.81 -3.37
CA ALA A 165 -3.40 -4.62 -4.56
C ALA A 165 -3.82 -5.53 -5.73
N ASN A 166 -4.40 -6.70 -5.42
CA ASN A 166 -4.91 -7.64 -6.40
C ASN A 166 -6.43 -7.51 -6.64
N ALA A 167 -7.12 -6.58 -5.95
CA ALA A 167 -8.53 -6.34 -6.19
C ALA A 167 -8.77 -5.90 -7.64
N GLY A 168 -9.67 -6.58 -8.32
CA GLY A 168 -9.95 -6.34 -9.74
C GLY A 168 -8.95 -6.96 -10.72
N LYS A 169 -7.91 -7.66 -10.22
CA LYS A 169 -7.00 -8.42 -11.07
C LYS A 169 -7.50 -9.86 -11.25
N ARG A 170 -7.35 -10.37 -12.48
CA ARG A 170 -7.77 -11.72 -12.87
C ARG A 170 -6.65 -12.43 -13.59
N ARG A 171 -6.41 -13.68 -13.24
CA ARG A 171 -5.51 -14.53 -14.01
C ARG A 171 -6.32 -15.13 -15.16
N VAL A 172 -5.88 -14.86 -16.39
CA VAL A 172 -6.55 -15.32 -17.60
C VAL A 172 -5.58 -16.03 -18.52
N LYS A 173 -6.09 -17.02 -19.24
CA LYS A 173 -5.35 -17.67 -20.33
C LYS A 173 -5.93 -17.20 -21.66
N LEU A 174 -5.02 -16.86 -22.56
CA LEU A 174 -5.34 -16.28 -23.85
C LEU A 174 -4.81 -17.18 -24.97
N PHE A 175 -5.54 -17.21 -26.05
CA PHE A 175 -5.07 -17.66 -27.35
C PHE A 175 -5.09 -16.48 -28.32
N ILE A 176 -3.92 -16.15 -28.87
CA ILE A 176 -3.74 -15.03 -29.81
C ILE A 176 -3.34 -15.61 -31.14
N PRO A 177 -4.16 -15.39 -32.20
CA PRO A 177 -3.80 -15.78 -33.56
C PRO A 177 -2.48 -15.15 -34.02
N PRO A 178 -1.69 -15.84 -34.85
CA PRO A 178 -0.38 -15.32 -35.30
C PRO A 178 -0.43 -13.94 -35.93
N GLU A 179 -1.51 -13.62 -36.65
CA GLU A 179 -1.72 -12.34 -37.31
C GLU A 179 -1.93 -11.18 -36.34
N GLU A 180 -2.38 -11.47 -35.12
CA GLU A 180 -2.64 -10.47 -34.07
C GLU A 180 -1.53 -10.41 -33.01
N GLY A 181 -0.34 -10.94 -33.29
CA GLY A 181 0.78 -11.03 -32.35
C GLY A 181 1.21 -9.69 -31.72
N ALA A 182 0.89 -8.56 -32.34
CA ALA A 182 1.19 -7.22 -31.79
C ALA A 182 0.55 -6.97 -30.40
N VAL A 183 -0.53 -7.71 -30.06
CA VAL A 183 -1.21 -7.62 -28.75
C VAL A 183 -0.31 -8.09 -27.61
N THR A 184 0.64 -9.00 -27.86
CA THR A 184 1.59 -9.43 -26.84
C THR A 184 2.39 -8.27 -26.27
N GLY A 185 2.70 -7.24 -27.08
CA GLY A 185 3.37 -6.02 -26.61
C GLY A 185 2.57 -5.24 -25.57
N ILE A 186 1.25 -5.21 -25.71
CA ILE A 186 0.35 -4.58 -24.72
C ILE A 186 0.33 -5.42 -23.44
N ILE A 187 0.27 -6.74 -23.59
CA ILE A 187 0.24 -7.68 -22.46
C ILE A 187 1.52 -7.59 -21.64
N TYR A 188 2.68 -7.56 -22.29
CA TYR A 188 3.97 -7.40 -21.59
C TYR A 188 4.11 -6.04 -20.87
N LYS A 189 3.49 -4.99 -21.42
CA LYS A 189 3.56 -3.65 -20.86
C LYS A 189 2.62 -3.46 -19.66
N ASP A 190 1.37 -3.95 -19.79
CA ASP A 190 0.27 -3.63 -18.87
C ASP A 190 -0.10 -4.81 -17.97
N GLY A 191 0.41 -6.03 -18.23
CA GLY A 191 0.11 -7.25 -17.48
C GLY A 191 1.14 -7.60 -16.42
N ASP A 192 0.68 -8.30 -15.37
CA ASP A 192 1.54 -8.88 -14.36
C ASP A 192 1.68 -10.39 -14.58
N ASP A 193 2.82 -10.96 -14.16
CA ASP A 193 3.09 -12.40 -14.19
C ASP A 193 2.82 -13.04 -15.56
N VAL A 194 3.40 -12.44 -16.60
CA VAL A 194 3.16 -12.82 -18.00
C VAL A 194 4.01 -14.03 -18.38
N THR A 195 3.35 -15.11 -18.78
CA THR A 195 3.98 -16.28 -19.39
C THR A 195 3.50 -16.44 -20.82
N VAL A 196 4.42 -16.60 -21.78
CA VAL A 196 4.08 -16.74 -23.20
C VAL A 196 4.69 -18.01 -23.76
N ASP A 197 3.87 -18.77 -24.48
CA ASP A 197 4.25 -19.98 -25.20
C ASP A 197 3.86 -19.81 -26.69
N TYR A 198 4.89 -19.80 -27.56
CA TYR A 198 4.71 -19.68 -29.01
C TYR A 198 4.61 -21.07 -29.63
N ARG A 199 3.48 -21.34 -30.28
CA ARG A 199 3.21 -22.61 -30.98
C ARG A 199 2.92 -22.37 -32.45
N GLU A 200 2.90 -23.45 -33.24
CA GLU A 200 2.64 -23.35 -34.69
C GLU A 200 1.25 -22.81 -35.01
N ASP A 201 0.27 -23.07 -34.14
CA ASP A 201 -1.15 -22.66 -34.27
C ASP A 201 -1.45 -21.26 -33.71
N GLY A 202 -0.55 -20.68 -32.90
CA GLY A 202 -0.74 -19.38 -32.29
C GLY A 202 0.06 -19.15 -31.03
N ILE A 203 -0.24 -18.07 -30.31
CA ILE A 203 0.46 -17.65 -29.12
C ILE A 203 -0.45 -17.87 -27.90
N TYR A 204 0.01 -18.72 -26.98
CA TYR A 204 -0.68 -18.97 -25.71
C TYR A 204 -0.05 -18.08 -24.64
N VAL A 205 -0.91 -17.31 -23.94
CA VAL A 205 -0.44 -16.39 -22.90
C VAL A 205 -1.22 -16.64 -21.63
N GLU A 206 -0.51 -16.73 -20.50
CA GLU A 206 -1.09 -16.63 -19.19
C GLU A 206 -0.64 -15.30 -18.56
N VAL A 207 -1.61 -14.53 -18.03
CA VAL A 207 -1.36 -13.19 -17.52
C VAL A 207 -2.32 -12.86 -16.39
N VAL A 208 -1.85 -12.08 -15.42
CA VAL A 208 -2.70 -11.40 -14.44
C VAL A 208 -3.03 -10.02 -14.98
N ALA A 209 -4.31 -9.78 -15.28
CA ALA A 209 -4.80 -8.57 -15.92
C ALA A 209 -5.67 -7.76 -14.94
N ASP A 210 -5.47 -6.46 -14.87
CA ASP A 210 -6.41 -5.50 -14.28
C ASP A 210 -7.62 -5.30 -15.20
N ASP A 211 -8.64 -4.58 -14.74
CA ASP A 211 -9.85 -4.33 -15.52
C ASP A 211 -9.57 -3.60 -16.84
N LYS A 212 -8.53 -2.74 -16.92
CA LYS A 212 -8.17 -2.00 -18.13
C LYS A 212 -7.56 -2.93 -19.18
N LEU A 213 -6.60 -3.75 -18.77
CA LEU A 213 -5.97 -4.73 -19.64
C LEU A 213 -7.00 -5.81 -20.04
N TYR A 214 -7.79 -6.31 -19.07
CA TYR A 214 -8.85 -7.29 -19.32
C TYR A 214 -9.80 -6.83 -20.42
N ALA A 215 -10.26 -5.59 -20.40
CA ALA A 215 -11.12 -5.03 -21.42
C ALA A 215 -10.51 -5.07 -22.84
N LYS A 216 -9.17 -4.88 -22.94
CA LYS A 216 -8.42 -4.90 -24.20
C LYS A 216 -8.22 -6.32 -24.75
N ILE A 217 -8.04 -7.31 -23.86
CA ILE A 217 -7.67 -8.69 -24.23
C ILE A 217 -8.82 -9.67 -24.18
N LYS A 218 -10.02 -9.24 -23.75
CA LYS A 218 -11.19 -10.08 -23.52
C LYS A 218 -11.53 -11.02 -24.70
N LYS A 219 -11.33 -10.56 -25.95
CA LYS A 219 -11.64 -11.36 -27.15
C LYS A 219 -10.71 -12.58 -27.35
N TYR A 220 -9.57 -12.62 -26.67
CA TYR A 220 -8.59 -13.70 -26.75
C TYR A 220 -8.67 -14.69 -25.58
N ILE A 221 -9.50 -14.41 -24.59
CA ILE A 221 -9.60 -15.24 -23.38
C ILE A 221 -10.22 -16.59 -23.73
N VAL A 222 -9.52 -17.66 -23.34
CA VAL A 222 -9.96 -19.03 -23.48
C VAL A 222 -10.28 -19.70 -22.14
N GLU A 223 -9.70 -19.16 -21.03
CA GLU A 223 -9.93 -19.62 -19.66
C GLU A 223 -9.71 -18.47 -18.66
N GLU A 224 -10.57 -18.37 -17.63
CA GLU A 224 -10.52 -17.43 -16.51
C GLU A 224 -10.17 -18.13 -15.19
#